data_aa887d049f1fa025cbaf3e0e4c94e305
#
_entry.id   aa887d049f1fa025cbaf3e0e4c94e305
#
_cell.length_a   1.000
_cell.length_b   1.000
_cell.length_c   1.000
_cell.angle_alpha   90.00
_cell.angle_beta   90.00
_cell.angle_gamma   90.00
#
_symmetry.space_group_name_H-M   'P 1'
#
loop_
_entity.id
_entity.type
_entity.pdbx_description
1 polymer ?
#
loop_
_entity_poly.entity_id
_entity_poly.type
_entity_poly.pdbx_seq_one_letter_code
_entity_poly.pdbx_strand_id
1 'polypeptide(L)'
;FRRVLFRSHAGRQLTATLAPAFRRDRLVDGFTYGEGRDLSGYIDGTENPEGAAASAAAIVTGHGAGLDGSSFVAAQQWRHDLDYFETLPQSERDNIIGRRLSDNEELDDAPLSAHVKRTAQESFEPEAFILRRSMPWAGDGGEGLMFVAFGRTLDAFEVQLRRMTGQDDGIVDGLFRFSRAISGSYFWCPPLVDGRLDLSAIGI
;
A
#
# COMPACT_ATOMS: atom_id res chain seq x y z
N PHE A 1 -14.06 -0.36 -19.22
CA PHE A 1 -15.42 0.15 -18.94
C PHE A 1 -16.23 -0.81 -18.04
N ARG A 2 -16.29 -2.12 -18.33
CA ARG A 2 -17.02 -3.11 -17.51
C ARG A 2 -16.50 -3.24 -16.07
N ARG A 3 -15.17 -3.13 -15.82
CA ARG A 3 -14.59 -3.26 -14.48
C ARG A 3 -14.92 -2.06 -13.56
N VAL A 4 -15.01 -0.86 -14.10
CA VAL A 4 -15.39 0.34 -13.33
C VAL A 4 -16.86 0.26 -12.88
N LEU A 5 -17.77 -0.14 -13.77
CA LEU A 5 -19.18 -0.35 -13.44
C LEU A 5 -19.37 -1.42 -12.35
N PHE A 6 -18.64 -2.54 -12.45
CA PHE A 6 -18.71 -3.61 -11.44
C PHE A 6 -18.26 -3.14 -10.05
N ARG A 7 -17.16 -2.39 -9.97
CA ARG A 7 -16.67 -1.83 -8.70
C ARG A 7 -17.65 -0.83 -8.09
N SER A 8 -18.22 0.07 -8.90
CA SER A 8 -19.25 1.01 -8.45
C SER A 8 -20.49 0.28 -7.94
N HIS A 9 -20.92 -0.80 -8.59
CA HIS A 9 -22.05 -1.61 -8.11
C HIS A 9 -21.74 -2.30 -6.78
N ALA A 10 -20.57 -2.92 -6.61
CA ALA A 10 -20.16 -3.55 -5.36
C ALA A 10 -20.07 -2.54 -4.21
N GLY A 11 -19.48 -1.36 -4.45
CA GLY A 11 -19.42 -0.28 -3.47
C GLY A 11 -20.81 0.26 -3.08
N ARG A 12 -21.74 0.35 -4.02
CA ARG A 12 -23.13 0.74 -3.75
C ARG A 12 -23.86 -0.32 -2.93
N GLN A 13 -23.71 -1.59 -3.27
CA GLN A 13 -24.31 -2.70 -2.51
C GLN A 13 -23.77 -2.74 -1.08
N LEU A 14 -22.45 -2.63 -0.89
CA LEU A 14 -21.84 -2.56 0.43
C LEU A 14 -22.38 -1.37 1.23
N THR A 15 -22.44 -0.18 0.62
CA THR A 15 -23.01 1.01 1.26
C THR A 15 -24.45 0.79 1.68
N ALA A 16 -25.29 0.20 0.84
CA ALA A 16 -26.68 -0.09 1.16
C ALA A 16 -26.82 -1.12 2.29
N THR A 17 -25.98 -2.17 2.27
CA THR A 17 -25.99 -3.21 3.31
C THR A 17 -25.58 -2.65 4.67
N LEU A 18 -24.63 -1.72 4.72
CA LEU A 18 -24.11 -1.14 5.96
C LEU A 18 -24.94 0.07 6.45
N ALA A 19 -25.76 0.68 5.60
CA ALA A 19 -26.53 1.90 5.92
C ALA A 19 -27.38 1.84 7.21
N PRO A 20 -27.96 0.68 7.62
CA PRO A 20 -28.71 0.61 8.88
C PRO A 20 -27.87 0.85 10.14
N ALA A 21 -26.55 0.57 10.08
CA ALA A 21 -25.66 0.68 11.24
C ALA A 21 -24.53 1.70 11.05
N PHE A 22 -24.20 2.07 9.80
CA PHE A 22 -23.06 2.92 9.47
C PHE A 22 -23.45 4.04 8.51
N ARG A 23 -22.92 5.22 8.75
CA ARG A 23 -22.96 6.33 7.80
C ARG A 23 -21.64 6.36 7.04
N ARG A 24 -21.69 6.37 5.69
CA ARG A 24 -20.50 6.56 4.89
C ARG A 24 -19.96 7.98 5.08
N ASP A 25 -18.71 8.08 5.53
CA ASP A 25 -18.01 9.35 5.69
C ASP A 25 -17.30 9.76 4.39
N ARG A 26 -16.49 8.86 3.85
CA ARG A 26 -15.69 9.12 2.65
C ARG A 26 -15.68 7.94 1.69
N LEU A 27 -15.50 8.23 0.41
CA LEU A 27 -15.27 7.26 -0.66
C LEU A 27 -14.12 7.76 -1.51
N VAL A 28 -13.19 6.88 -1.81
CA VAL A 28 -12.10 7.13 -2.76
C VAL A 28 -12.13 6.01 -3.80
N ASP A 29 -12.33 6.37 -5.05
CA ASP A 29 -12.32 5.42 -6.15
C ASP A 29 -10.89 5.26 -6.67
N GLY A 30 -10.34 4.04 -6.54
CA GLY A 30 -9.07 3.65 -7.15
C GLY A 30 -9.27 3.05 -8.53
N PHE A 31 -8.26 3.19 -9.38
CA PHE A 31 -8.25 2.63 -10.73
C PHE A 31 -6.90 1.98 -11.06
N THR A 32 -6.86 1.17 -12.11
CA THR A 32 -5.60 0.63 -12.63
C THR A 32 -5.10 1.54 -13.74
N TYR A 33 -3.86 1.99 -13.62
CA TYR A 33 -3.17 2.79 -14.62
C TYR A 33 -2.04 1.98 -15.25
N GLY A 34 -2.05 1.91 -16.59
CA GLY A 34 -1.07 1.12 -17.34
C GLY A 34 -0.98 -0.34 -16.84
N GLU A 35 0.24 -0.82 -16.68
CA GLU A 35 0.59 -2.17 -16.21
C GLU A 35 0.82 -2.23 -14.69
N GLY A 36 0.05 -1.47 -13.90
CA GLY A 36 0.23 -1.37 -12.45
C GLY A 36 1.12 -0.19 -12.05
N ARG A 37 1.11 0.88 -12.85
CA ARG A 37 1.86 2.10 -12.55
C ARG A 37 1.10 2.98 -11.56
N ASP A 38 1.87 3.66 -10.75
CA ASP A 38 1.42 4.86 -10.05
C ASP A 38 1.32 6.06 -11.02
N LEU A 39 0.64 7.13 -10.62
CA LEU A 39 0.50 8.35 -11.44
C LEU A 39 1.82 9.09 -11.67
N SER A 40 2.83 8.84 -10.86
CA SER A 40 4.22 9.27 -11.10
C SER A 40 4.85 8.61 -12.33
N GLY A 41 4.20 7.58 -12.88
CA GLY A 41 4.65 6.79 -14.02
C GLY A 41 5.47 5.55 -13.65
N TYR A 42 5.96 5.44 -12.41
CA TYR A 42 6.73 4.27 -11.96
C TYR A 42 5.80 3.09 -11.61
N ILE A 43 6.33 1.87 -11.74
CA ILE A 43 5.57 0.65 -11.41
C ILE A 43 5.51 0.49 -9.89
N ASP A 44 4.30 0.37 -9.33
CA ASP A 44 4.12 0.00 -7.93
C ASP A 44 4.04 -1.52 -7.78
N GLY A 45 4.66 -2.03 -6.71
CA GLY A 45 4.59 -3.44 -6.36
C GLY A 45 5.59 -4.35 -7.05
N THR A 46 6.65 -3.82 -7.69
CA THR A 46 7.73 -4.63 -8.29
C THR A 46 8.31 -5.64 -7.29
N GLU A 47 8.51 -5.22 -6.04
CA GLU A 47 9.06 -6.06 -4.97
C GLU A 47 7.97 -6.75 -4.12
N ASN A 48 6.77 -6.95 -4.66
CA ASN A 48 5.77 -7.74 -3.95
C ASN A 48 6.21 -9.21 -3.88
N PRO A 49 6.09 -9.85 -2.71
CA PRO A 49 6.26 -11.29 -2.64
C PRO A 49 5.21 -12.01 -3.49
N GLU A 50 5.59 -13.12 -4.10
CA GLU A 50 4.73 -13.92 -4.98
C GLU A 50 4.48 -15.33 -4.44
N GLY A 51 3.44 -15.99 -4.96
CA GLY A 51 3.12 -17.38 -4.64
C GLY A 51 3.01 -17.64 -3.13
N ALA A 52 3.76 -18.61 -2.63
CA ALA A 52 3.76 -18.98 -1.22
C ALA A 52 4.35 -17.88 -0.32
N ALA A 53 5.31 -17.11 -0.81
CA ALA A 53 5.90 -15.99 -0.07
C ALA A 53 4.88 -14.86 0.15
N ALA A 54 3.97 -14.61 -0.80
CA ALA A 54 2.89 -13.64 -0.63
C ALA A 54 1.95 -14.03 0.52
N SER A 55 1.58 -15.31 0.59
CA SER A 55 0.76 -15.82 1.71
C SER A 55 1.51 -15.76 3.03
N ALA A 56 2.80 -16.14 3.04
CA ALA A 56 3.62 -16.08 4.23
C ALA A 56 3.82 -14.65 4.76
N ALA A 57 3.87 -13.65 3.88
CA ALA A 57 3.97 -12.25 4.28
C ALA A 57 2.64 -11.68 4.83
N ALA A 58 1.50 -12.10 4.25
CA ALA A 58 0.22 -11.44 4.47
C ALA A 58 -0.71 -12.16 5.44
N ILE A 59 -0.60 -13.49 5.61
CA ILE A 59 -1.57 -14.30 6.33
C ILE A 59 -1.00 -14.79 7.67
N VAL A 60 -1.76 -14.61 8.73
CA VAL A 60 -1.44 -15.09 10.08
C VAL A 60 -1.54 -16.62 10.11
N THR A 61 -0.53 -17.27 10.70
CA THR A 61 -0.49 -18.71 10.91
C THR A 61 0.17 -19.06 12.24
N GLY A 62 -0.27 -20.15 12.87
CA GLY A 62 0.32 -20.66 14.13
C GLY A 62 -0.13 -19.91 15.39
N HIS A 63 -1.22 -19.13 15.31
CA HIS A 63 -1.78 -18.37 16.42
C HIS A 63 -3.11 -18.95 16.93
N GLY A 64 -3.61 -20.02 16.27
CA GLY A 64 -4.80 -20.75 16.67
C GLY A 64 -6.10 -20.24 16.04
N ALA A 65 -7.21 -20.85 16.49
CA ALA A 65 -8.54 -20.56 15.97
C ALA A 65 -8.92 -19.09 16.14
N GLY A 66 -9.59 -18.52 15.13
CA GLY A 66 -10.01 -17.14 15.07
C GLY A 66 -8.90 -16.18 14.57
N LEU A 67 -7.61 -16.55 14.66
CA LEU A 67 -6.50 -15.75 14.16
C LEU A 67 -5.87 -16.35 12.90
N ASP A 68 -5.68 -17.66 12.85
CA ASP A 68 -5.10 -18.31 11.67
C ASP A 68 -5.98 -18.09 10.43
N GLY A 69 -5.37 -17.63 9.36
CA GLY A 69 -6.06 -17.22 8.14
C GLY A 69 -6.48 -15.74 8.11
N SER A 70 -6.29 -14.99 9.20
CA SER A 70 -6.51 -13.54 9.23
C SER A 70 -5.35 -12.77 8.60
N SER A 71 -5.52 -11.45 8.45
CA SER A 71 -4.51 -10.54 7.97
C SER A 71 -4.66 -9.17 8.63
N PHE A 72 -3.55 -8.46 8.83
CA PHE A 72 -3.57 -7.06 9.23
C PHE A 72 -3.35 -6.17 8.00
N VAL A 73 -4.05 -5.04 7.96
CA VAL A 73 -4.02 -4.12 6.81
C VAL A 73 -3.66 -2.74 7.26
N ALA A 74 -2.66 -2.16 6.61
CA ALA A 74 -2.39 -0.73 6.64
C ALA A 74 -2.92 -0.09 5.36
N ALA A 75 -3.76 0.93 5.50
CA ALA A 75 -4.31 1.68 4.37
C ALA A 75 -4.00 3.16 4.55
N GLN A 76 -3.38 3.77 3.54
CA GLN A 76 -3.03 5.19 3.54
C GLN A 76 -3.44 5.83 2.21
N GLN A 77 -4.08 6.99 2.27
CA GLN A 77 -4.27 7.82 1.09
C GLN A 77 -3.09 8.79 0.97
N TRP A 78 -2.32 8.64 -0.09
CA TRP A 78 -1.21 9.52 -0.43
C TRP A 78 -1.65 10.51 -1.51
N ARG A 79 -1.29 11.78 -1.34
CA ARG A 79 -1.48 12.82 -2.35
C ARG A 79 -0.14 13.21 -2.92
N HIS A 80 -0.03 13.18 -4.26
CA HIS A 80 1.14 13.58 -5.01
C HIS A 80 1.05 15.02 -5.46
N ASP A 81 2.19 15.69 -5.51
CA ASP A 81 2.40 16.95 -6.21
C ASP A 81 3.08 16.60 -7.55
N LEU A 82 2.27 16.15 -8.50
CA LEU A 82 2.78 15.74 -9.81
C LEU A 82 3.27 16.92 -10.62
N ASP A 83 2.65 18.10 -10.48
CA ASP A 83 3.12 19.33 -11.14
C ASP A 83 4.57 19.63 -10.74
N TYR A 84 4.87 19.59 -9.44
CA TYR A 84 6.25 19.72 -8.96
C TYR A 84 7.15 18.59 -9.45
N PHE A 85 6.70 17.34 -9.34
CA PHE A 85 7.49 16.16 -9.71
C PHE A 85 7.89 16.20 -11.19
N GLU A 86 6.99 16.64 -12.07
CA GLU A 86 7.26 16.77 -13.51
C GLU A 86 8.25 17.89 -13.86
N THR A 87 8.45 18.89 -12.98
CA THR A 87 9.49 19.91 -13.18
C THR A 87 10.90 19.38 -12.96
N LEU A 88 11.05 18.27 -12.25
CA LEU A 88 12.35 17.67 -11.96
C LEU A 88 12.95 16.98 -13.19
N PRO A 89 14.28 17.04 -13.39
CA PRO A 89 14.96 16.23 -14.40
C PRO A 89 14.65 14.73 -14.21
N GLN A 90 14.61 13.98 -15.32
CA GLN A 90 14.33 12.54 -15.25
C GLN A 90 15.27 11.79 -14.30
N SER A 91 16.58 12.10 -14.32
CA SER A 91 17.56 11.48 -13.42
C SER A 91 17.27 11.75 -11.93
N GLU A 92 16.71 12.90 -11.61
CA GLU A 92 16.35 13.24 -10.24
C GLU A 92 15.08 12.51 -9.81
N ARG A 93 14.10 12.36 -10.70
CA ARG A 93 12.90 11.53 -10.47
C ARG A 93 13.27 10.07 -10.25
N ASP A 94 14.17 9.53 -11.10
CA ASP A 94 14.69 8.17 -10.96
C ASP A 94 15.42 8.00 -9.62
N ASN A 95 16.21 8.97 -9.19
CA ASN A 95 16.90 8.95 -7.89
C ASN A 95 15.96 9.03 -6.69
N ILE A 96 14.85 9.75 -6.80
CA ILE A 96 13.82 9.79 -5.74
C ILE A 96 13.21 8.40 -5.54
N ILE A 97 12.88 7.72 -6.61
CA ILE A 97 12.27 6.39 -6.57
C ILE A 97 13.34 5.31 -6.32
N GLY A 98 14.50 5.42 -6.99
CA GLY A 98 15.58 4.44 -7.00
C GLY A 98 15.52 3.47 -8.17
N ARG A 99 14.67 3.74 -9.17
CA ARG A 99 14.52 2.95 -10.39
C ARG A 99 14.45 3.83 -11.62
N ARG A 100 14.91 3.32 -12.76
CA ARG A 100 14.71 3.99 -14.04
C ARG A 100 13.26 3.85 -14.51
N LEU A 101 12.68 4.97 -14.94
CA LEU A 101 11.31 4.99 -15.47
C LEU A 101 11.17 4.13 -16.74
N SER A 102 12.21 4.06 -17.57
CA SER A 102 12.19 3.46 -18.91
C SER A 102 12.05 1.92 -18.90
N ASP A 103 12.69 1.25 -17.94
CA ASP A 103 12.81 -0.21 -17.88
C ASP A 103 12.53 -0.79 -16.49
N ASN A 104 12.24 0.05 -15.52
CA ASN A 104 11.99 -0.33 -14.13
C ASN A 104 13.19 -1.00 -13.42
N GLU A 105 14.38 -0.94 -13.99
CA GLU A 105 15.60 -1.46 -13.35
C GLU A 105 16.00 -0.59 -12.17
N GLU A 106 16.43 -1.22 -11.08
CA GLU A 106 16.94 -0.52 -9.91
C GLU A 106 18.28 0.15 -10.23
N LEU A 107 18.50 1.34 -9.69
CA LEU A 107 19.74 2.07 -9.84
C LEU A 107 20.79 1.54 -8.86
N ASP A 108 21.93 1.06 -9.36
CA ASP A 108 23.03 0.55 -8.55
C ASP A 108 23.55 1.64 -7.57
N ASP A 109 23.60 2.88 -8.04
CA ASP A 109 24.09 4.07 -7.34
C ASP A 109 22.97 4.96 -6.76
N ALA A 110 21.74 4.39 -6.58
CA ALA A 110 20.64 5.11 -5.97
C ALA A 110 21.06 5.73 -4.62
N PRO A 111 20.67 7.00 -4.34
CA PRO A 111 20.98 7.63 -3.06
C PRO A 111 20.30 6.89 -1.90
N LEU A 112 20.86 6.99 -0.69
CA LEU A 112 20.29 6.35 0.51
C LEU A 112 18.86 6.80 0.82
N SER A 113 18.46 7.97 0.33
CA SER A 113 17.09 8.48 0.45
C SER A 113 16.13 7.93 -0.63
N ALA A 114 16.61 7.18 -1.61
CA ALA A 114 15.76 6.59 -2.64
C ALA A 114 14.72 5.67 -2.02
N HIS A 115 13.47 5.76 -2.49
CA HIS A 115 12.34 5.01 -1.92
C HIS A 115 12.59 3.51 -1.84
N VAL A 116 13.15 2.90 -2.90
CA VAL A 116 13.48 1.46 -2.89
C VAL A 116 14.49 1.10 -1.81
N LYS A 117 15.47 1.97 -1.53
CA LYS A 117 16.45 1.74 -0.46
C LYS A 117 15.82 1.87 0.93
N ARG A 118 14.88 2.83 1.10
CA ARG A 118 14.17 3.03 2.37
C ARG A 118 13.20 1.90 2.70
N THR A 119 12.66 1.24 1.67
CA THR A 119 11.64 0.19 1.80
C THR A 119 12.12 -1.20 1.37
N ALA A 120 13.44 -1.41 1.24
CA ALA A 120 14.03 -2.73 0.96
C ALA A 120 13.68 -3.70 2.08
N GLN A 121 12.69 -4.56 1.84
CA GLN A 121 12.01 -5.40 2.85
C GLN A 121 12.97 -6.41 3.50
N GLU A 122 13.88 -6.95 2.72
CA GLU A 122 14.93 -7.90 3.11
C GLU A 122 16.04 -7.29 3.97
N SER A 123 16.15 -5.97 4.00
CA SER A 123 17.19 -5.23 4.73
C SER A 123 16.85 -4.94 6.19
N PHE A 124 15.67 -5.37 6.63
CA PHE A 124 15.23 -5.25 8.02
C PHE A 124 15.55 -6.52 8.83
N GLU A 125 15.65 -6.40 10.15
CA GLU A 125 15.82 -7.53 11.06
C GLU A 125 14.76 -7.46 12.17
N PRO A 126 13.76 -8.37 12.17
CA PRO A 126 13.49 -9.37 11.12
C PRO A 126 13.06 -8.73 9.80
N GLU A 127 13.17 -9.47 8.69
CA GLU A 127 12.71 -9.03 7.38
C GLU A 127 11.26 -8.53 7.41
N ALA A 128 10.99 -7.41 6.73
CA ALA A 128 9.73 -6.67 6.83
C ALA A 128 8.86 -6.81 5.57
N PHE A 129 8.61 -8.05 5.12
CA PHE A 129 7.78 -8.29 3.96
C PHE A 129 6.31 -7.96 4.19
N ILE A 130 5.72 -7.22 3.25
CA ILE A 130 4.29 -6.90 3.17
C ILE A 130 3.78 -7.18 1.75
N LEU A 131 2.50 -7.52 1.62
CA LEU A 131 1.85 -7.69 0.32
C LEU A 131 1.06 -6.43 -0.03
N ARG A 132 1.52 -5.67 -1.02
CA ARG A 132 0.86 -4.42 -1.45
C ARG A 132 -0.20 -4.67 -2.52
N ARG A 133 -1.32 -3.96 -2.42
CA ARG A 133 -2.42 -3.94 -3.38
C ARG A 133 -2.93 -2.52 -3.57
N SER A 134 -1.99 -1.60 -3.76
CA SER A 134 -2.27 -0.18 -3.95
C SER A 134 -2.90 0.10 -5.31
N MET A 135 -3.55 1.25 -5.43
CA MET A 135 -4.12 1.73 -6.68
C MET A 135 -4.07 3.25 -6.75
N PRO A 136 -3.78 3.85 -7.90
CA PRO A 136 -3.96 5.28 -8.12
C PRO A 136 -5.39 5.73 -7.83
N TRP A 137 -5.52 6.98 -7.41
CA TRP A 137 -6.78 7.69 -7.30
C TRP A 137 -6.62 9.11 -7.83
N ALA A 138 -7.72 9.70 -8.36
CA ALA A 138 -7.79 11.09 -8.76
C ALA A 138 -9.21 11.63 -8.54
N GLY A 139 -9.32 12.91 -8.19
CA GLY A 139 -10.59 13.59 -7.96
C GLY A 139 -10.40 15.05 -7.56
N ASP A 140 -11.48 15.72 -7.15
CA ASP A 140 -11.47 17.15 -6.80
C ASP A 140 -10.51 17.50 -5.65
N GLY A 141 -10.13 16.50 -4.82
CA GLY A 141 -9.18 16.66 -3.70
C GLY A 141 -7.71 16.49 -4.07
N GLY A 142 -7.38 16.27 -5.35
CA GLY A 142 -6.04 15.97 -5.86
C GLY A 142 -5.94 14.56 -6.45
N GLU A 143 -4.74 14.06 -6.51
CA GLU A 143 -4.41 12.76 -7.10
C GLU A 143 -3.24 12.10 -6.37
N GLY A 144 -3.06 10.80 -6.55
CA GLY A 144 -1.99 10.04 -5.93
C GLY A 144 -2.28 8.56 -5.78
N LEU A 145 -1.84 7.97 -4.67
CA LEU A 145 -1.92 6.53 -4.42
C LEU A 145 -2.80 6.22 -3.20
N MET A 146 -3.75 5.31 -3.35
CA MET A 146 -4.36 4.60 -2.23
C MET A 146 -3.48 3.40 -1.94
N PHE A 147 -2.55 3.57 -1.00
CA PHE A 147 -1.68 2.51 -0.53
C PHE A 147 -2.47 1.54 0.34
N VAL A 148 -2.35 0.26 0.04
CA VAL A 148 -2.93 -0.83 0.82
C VAL A 148 -1.90 -1.94 0.96
N ALA A 149 -1.53 -2.28 2.19
CA ALA A 149 -0.58 -3.35 2.49
C ALA A 149 -1.17 -4.34 3.47
N PHE A 150 -0.97 -5.62 3.17
CA PHE A 150 -1.36 -6.75 4.01
C PHE A 150 -0.13 -7.34 4.67
N GLY A 151 -0.24 -7.66 5.97
CA GLY A 151 0.82 -8.27 6.76
C GLY A 151 0.27 -9.27 7.78
N ARG A 152 1.14 -10.16 8.26
CA ARG A 152 0.83 -11.04 9.40
C ARG A 152 0.68 -10.26 10.71
N THR A 153 1.37 -9.12 10.79
CA THR A 153 1.27 -8.09 11.83
C THR A 153 1.38 -6.72 11.14
N LEU A 154 1.23 -5.65 11.90
CA LEU A 154 1.52 -4.30 11.41
C LEU A 154 3.00 -3.93 11.50
N ASP A 155 3.82 -4.70 12.21
CA ASP A 155 5.22 -4.37 12.49
C ASP A 155 6.03 -4.15 11.23
N ALA A 156 5.89 -5.03 10.21
CA ALA A 156 6.60 -4.91 8.95
C ALA A 156 6.29 -3.59 8.21
N PHE A 157 5.05 -3.11 8.28
CA PHE A 157 4.66 -1.82 7.74
C PHE A 157 5.24 -0.67 8.58
N GLU A 158 5.16 -0.78 9.91
CA GLU A 158 5.59 0.28 10.83
C GLU A 158 7.11 0.52 10.78
N VAL A 159 7.92 -0.53 10.71
CA VAL A 159 9.38 -0.36 10.61
C VAL A 159 9.79 0.26 9.28
N GLN A 160 9.11 -0.08 8.17
CA GLN A 160 9.33 0.60 6.90
C GLN A 160 8.96 2.09 6.99
N LEU A 161 7.78 2.42 7.52
CA LEU A 161 7.34 3.80 7.67
C LEU A 161 8.28 4.62 8.57
N ARG A 162 8.78 4.04 9.68
CA ARG A 162 9.78 4.67 10.55
C ARG A 162 11.06 5.00 9.80
N ARG A 163 11.56 4.05 9.00
CA ARG A 163 12.75 4.28 8.17
C ARG A 163 12.49 5.35 7.11
N MET A 164 11.33 5.33 6.43
CA MET A 164 10.93 6.35 5.46
C MET A 164 10.91 7.75 6.09
N THR A 165 10.41 7.89 7.31
CA THR A 165 10.35 9.17 8.02
C THR A 165 11.69 9.60 8.63
N GLY A 166 12.75 8.81 8.46
CA GLY A 166 14.08 9.11 8.99
C GLY A 166 14.24 8.94 10.50
N GLN A 167 13.30 8.25 11.18
CA GLN A 167 13.36 8.07 12.63
C GLN A 167 14.50 7.14 13.06
N ASP A 168 14.94 6.25 12.18
CA ASP A 168 15.98 5.27 12.51
C ASP A 168 17.40 5.81 12.28
N ASP A 169 17.61 6.65 11.26
CA ASP A 169 18.94 7.07 10.79
C ASP A 169 19.05 8.54 10.36
N GLY A 170 17.97 9.30 10.48
CA GLY A 170 17.90 10.70 10.05
C GLY A 170 17.73 10.91 8.55
N ILE A 171 17.65 9.83 7.74
CA ILE A 171 17.52 9.93 6.28
C ILE A 171 16.04 9.80 5.92
N VAL A 172 15.47 10.91 5.47
CA VAL A 172 14.08 10.95 5.02
C VAL A 172 13.97 10.42 3.58
N ASP A 173 12.97 9.60 3.34
CA ASP A 173 12.65 9.04 2.02
C ASP A 173 12.39 10.15 0.99
N GLY A 174 13.00 10.02 -0.17
CA GLY A 174 12.84 10.94 -1.29
C GLY A 174 11.39 11.09 -1.78
N LEU A 175 10.55 10.07 -1.57
CA LEU A 175 9.13 10.10 -1.89
C LEU A 175 8.41 11.31 -1.25
N PHE A 176 8.79 11.69 -0.03
CA PHE A 176 8.21 12.84 0.67
C PHE A 176 8.47 14.20 0.01
N ARG A 177 9.33 14.27 -1.00
CA ARG A 177 9.55 15.49 -1.76
C ARG A 177 8.35 15.90 -2.61
N PHE A 178 7.57 14.91 -3.07
CA PHE A 178 6.40 15.18 -3.92
C PHE A 178 5.12 14.49 -3.45
N SER A 179 5.20 13.65 -2.45
CA SER A 179 4.07 12.86 -1.96
C SER A 179 3.92 12.94 -0.44
N ARG A 180 2.68 12.95 0.04
CA ARG A 180 2.37 12.96 1.48
C ARG A 180 1.15 12.12 1.80
N ALA A 181 1.21 11.37 2.88
CA ALA A 181 0.04 10.69 3.42
C ALA A 181 -0.94 11.73 4.01
N ILE A 182 -2.19 11.69 3.55
CA ILE A 182 -3.28 12.56 4.02
C ILE A 182 -4.29 11.82 4.89
N SER A 183 -4.18 10.49 4.96
CA SER A 183 -4.88 9.64 5.93
C SER A 183 -4.10 8.36 6.17
N GLY A 184 -4.35 7.72 7.32
CA GLY A 184 -3.84 6.40 7.66
C GLY A 184 -4.83 5.68 8.54
N SER A 185 -4.97 4.37 8.32
CA SER A 185 -5.84 3.49 9.10
C SER A 185 -5.29 2.08 9.16
N TYR A 186 -5.48 1.41 10.28
CA TYR A 186 -5.19 0.00 10.46
C TYR A 186 -6.48 -0.79 10.58
N PHE A 187 -6.48 -1.95 9.97
CA PHE A 187 -7.62 -2.88 10.02
C PHE A 187 -7.12 -4.29 10.29
N TRP A 188 -7.96 -5.08 10.91
CA TRP A 188 -7.85 -6.52 10.96
C TRP A 188 -8.88 -7.14 10.02
N CYS A 189 -8.44 -8.04 9.16
CA CYS A 189 -9.28 -8.84 8.29
C CYS A 189 -9.44 -10.22 8.94
N PRO A 190 -10.60 -10.56 9.50
CA PRO A 190 -10.83 -11.87 10.12
C PRO A 190 -10.71 -13.01 9.10
N PRO A 191 -10.42 -14.23 9.56
CA PRO A 191 -10.41 -15.40 8.68
C PRO A 191 -11.80 -15.68 8.10
N LEU A 192 -11.82 -16.42 6.99
CA LEU A 192 -13.05 -16.96 6.42
C LEU A 192 -13.12 -18.46 6.74
N VAL A 193 -14.14 -18.88 7.47
CA VAL A 193 -14.46 -20.29 7.73
C VAL A 193 -15.81 -20.59 7.09
N ASP A 194 -15.87 -21.56 6.18
CA ASP A 194 -17.08 -21.93 5.43
C ASP A 194 -17.78 -20.73 4.76
N GLY A 195 -17.00 -19.76 4.25
CA GLY A 195 -17.50 -18.57 3.57
C GLY A 195 -18.06 -17.49 4.50
N ARG A 196 -17.89 -17.62 5.81
CA ARG A 196 -18.29 -16.63 6.83
C ARG A 196 -17.06 -16.06 7.53
N LEU A 197 -17.17 -14.81 8.00
CA LEU A 197 -16.14 -14.20 8.84
C LEU A 197 -16.10 -14.92 10.19
N ASP A 198 -14.92 -15.41 10.57
CA ASP A 198 -14.69 -15.94 11.93
C ASP A 198 -14.28 -14.75 12.84
N LEU A 199 -15.18 -14.39 13.74
CA LEU A 199 -15.00 -13.30 14.70
C LEU A 199 -14.69 -13.81 16.10
N SER A 200 -14.41 -15.09 16.27
CA SER A 200 -14.14 -15.71 17.57
C SER A 200 -12.95 -15.10 18.32
N ALA A 201 -11.95 -14.57 17.59
CA ALA A 201 -10.83 -13.84 18.20
C ALA A 201 -11.24 -12.57 18.97
N ILE A 202 -12.40 -12.00 18.67
CA ILE A 202 -12.96 -10.81 19.37
C ILE A 202 -14.21 -11.17 20.20
N GLY A 203 -14.48 -12.44 20.41
CA GLY A 203 -15.50 -12.95 21.33
C GLY A 203 -16.94 -12.89 20.79
N ILE A 204 -17.13 -12.86 19.45
CA ILE A 204 -18.43 -12.90 18.78
C ILE A 204 -18.49 -13.93 17.65
#